data_5e31e35924d464a2674ce55d6a492476
#
_entry.id   5e31e35924d464a2674ce55d6a492476
#
_cell.length_a   1.000
_cell.length_b   1.000
_cell.length_c   1.000
_cell.angle_alpha   90.00
_cell.angle_beta   90.00
_cell.angle_gamma   90.00
#
_symmetry.space_group_name_H-M   'P 1'
#
loop_
_entity.id
_entity.type
_entity.pdbx_description
1 polymer ?
#
loop_
_entity_poly.entity_id
_entity_poly.type
_entity_poly.pdbx_seq_one_letter_code
_entity_poly.pdbx_strand_id
1 'polypeptide(L)'
;MTAVILAGGKSSRMGSNKAFLKLKGKTFIERQIDLLREMFDEIFISANTPSEYEYLKLPVFKDIYPEKGPLCGIYTSLVNSSSTNTFMLACDMPFVESGLIKHLKGFTKEYDVVVPKSERGLEPLHAFYSKNCIDPIKRELDRNNLRIISFFPHVNVKIV
;
A
#
# COMPACT_ATOMS: atom_id res chain seq x y z
N MET A 1 -2.92 2.94 -14.10
CA MET A 1 -3.19 2.53 -12.69
C MET A 1 -2.07 2.99 -11.79
N THR A 2 -2.40 3.25 -10.53
CA THR A 2 -1.45 3.73 -9.50
C THR A 2 -0.97 2.57 -8.63
N ALA A 3 0.31 2.58 -8.27
CA ALA A 3 0.89 1.75 -7.21
C ALA A 3 1.45 2.63 -6.09
N VAL A 4 1.31 2.20 -4.85
CA VAL A 4 1.82 2.91 -3.67
C VAL A 4 2.66 1.99 -2.81
N ILE A 5 3.85 2.46 -2.46
CA ILE A 5 4.69 1.79 -1.47
C ILE A 5 4.40 2.43 -0.11
N LEU A 6 3.88 1.62 0.80
CA LEU A 6 3.58 2.03 2.17
C LEU A 6 4.85 1.86 3.01
N ALA A 7 5.51 2.96 3.30
CA ALA A 7 6.80 3.01 4.01
C ALA A 7 6.70 3.67 5.39
N GLY A 8 5.49 3.81 5.92
CA GLY A 8 5.20 4.32 7.25
C GLY A 8 4.94 3.19 8.26
N GLY A 9 5.47 3.33 9.47
CA GLY A 9 5.21 2.38 10.55
C GLY A 9 6.10 2.61 11.77
N LYS A 10 5.74 2.01 12.93
CA LYS A 10 6.52 2.12 14.19
C LYS A 10 7.94 1.55 14.08
N SER A 11 8.23 0.70 13.08
CA SER A 11 9.56 0.12 12.86
C SER A 11 10.62 1.15 12.44
N SER A 12 10.21 2.27 11.84
CA SER A 12 11.14 3.38 11.53
C SER A 12 11.66 4.07 12.80
N ARG A 13 10.92 4.00 13.91
CA ARG A 13 11.30 4.60 15.21
C ARG A 13 12.27 3.73 16.03
N MET A 14 12.46 2.45 15.68
CA MET A 14 13.31 1.50 16.41
C MET A 14 14.67 1.25 15.76
N GLY A 15 15.19 2.21 14.96
CA GLY A 15 16.59 2.24 14.53
C GLY A 15 16.96 1.48 13.26
N SER A 16 16.03 0.73 12.60
CA SER A 16 16.27 0.16 11.28
C SER A 16 15.00 0.19 10.43
N ASN A 17 14.93 1.14 9.49
CA ASN A 17 13.88 1.18 8.49
C ASN A 17 14.10 0.02 7.51
N LYS A 18 13.23 -1.00 7.57
CA LYS A 18 13.34 -2.21 6.75
C LYS A 18 13.32 -1.94 5.24
N ALA A 19 12.75 -0.82 4.80
CA ALA A 19 12.77 -0.39 3.41
C ALA A 19 14.20 -0.26 2.84
N PHE A 20 15.17 0.08 3.69
CA PHE A 20 16.57 0.30 3.32
C PHE A 20 17.46 -0.94 3.50
N LEU A 21 16.92 -2.06 3.90
CA LEU A 21 17.67 -3.31 3.89
C LEU A 21 18.07 -3.67 2.46
N LYS A 22 19.34 -4.03 2.26
CA LYS A 22 19.89 -4.35 0.94
C LYS A 22 19.83 -5.85 0.66
N LEU A 23 19.44 -6.18 -0.55
CA LEU A 23 19.54 -7.51 -1.12
C LEU A 23 20.20 -7.41 -2.50
N LYS A 24 21.36 -8.05 -2.68
CA LYS A 24 22.15 -8.01 -3.93
C LYS A 24 22.40 -6.56 -4.43
N GLY A 25 22.83 -5.68 -3.53
CA GLY A 25 23.27 -4.31 -3.86
C GLY A 25 22.17 -3.25 -3.96
N LYS A 26 20.87 -3.63 -4.02
CA LYS A 26 19.72 -2.70 -4.01
C LYS A 26 18.91 -2.84 -2.73
N THR A 27 18.33 -1.73 -2.26
CA THR A 27 17.38 -1.75 -1.15
C THR A 27 16.05 -2.42 -1.54
N PHE A 28 15.28 -2.88 -0.57
CA PHE A 28 13.97 -3.48 -0.86
C PHE A 28 13.07 -2.52 -1.61
N ILE A 29 13.02 -1.25 -1.19
CA ILE A 29 12.18 -0.24 -1.84
C ILE A 29 12.62 0.04 -3.28
N GLU A 30 13.93 0.09 -3.57
CA GLU A 30 14.43 0.27 -4.95
C GLU A 30 14.01 -0.90 -5.85
N ARG A 31 14.07 -2.13 -5.36
CA ARG A 31 13.63 -3.31 -6.10
C ARG A 31 12.13 -3.29 -6.38
N GLN A 32 11.34 -2.88 -5.38
CA GLN A 32 9.89 -2.72 -5.54
C GLN A 32 9.56 -1.66 -6.58
N ILE A 33 10.25 -0.51 -6.56
CA ILE A 33 10.06 0.57 -7.55
C ILE A 33 10.37 0.07 -8.96
N ASP A 34 11.49 -0.63 -9.17
CA ASP A 34 11.86 -1.18 -10.47
C ASP A 34 10.77 -2.09 -11.02
N LEU A 35 10.26 -3.02 -10.19
CA LEU A 35 9.18 -3.93 -10.56
C LEU A 35 7.87 -3.19 -10.91
N LEU A 36 7.49 -2.22 -10.07
CA LEU A 36 6.23 -1.50 -10.23
C LEU A 36 6.23 -0.58 -11.45
N ARG A 37 7.39 -0.01 -11.83
CA ARG A 37 7.53 0.84 -13.02
C ARG A 37 7.17 0.12 -14.33
N GLU A 38 7.33 -1.19 -14.37
CA GLU A 38 6.96 -2.00 -15.54
C GLU A 38 5.44 -2.23 -15.65
N MET A 39 4.67 -1.96 -14.58
CA MET A 39 3.28 -2.39 -14.45
C MET A 39 2.28 -1.26 -14.20
N PHE A 40 2.76 -0.10 -13.74
CA PHE A 40 1.92 1.01 -13.29
C PHE A 40 2.38 2.34 -13.89
N ASP A 41 1.41 3.18 -14.25
CA ASP A 41 1.65 4.49 -14.87
C ASP A 41 2.03 5.56 -13.84
N GLU A 42 1.60 5.37 -12.60
CA GLU A 42 1.85 6.27 -11.49
C GLU A 42 2.36 5.47 -10.29
N ILE A 43 3.44 5.95 -9.68
CA ILE A 43 3.98 5.37 -8.45
C ILE A 43 4.31 6.50 -7.48
N PHE A 44 3.93 6.33 -6.22
CA PHE A 44 4.35 7.21 -5.14
C PHE A 44 4.57 6.43 -3.84
N ILE A 45 5.10 7.12 -2.84
CA ILE A 45 5.40 6.57 -1.52
C ILE A 45 4.48 7.23 -0.50
N SER A 46 3.89 6.44 0.40
CA SER A 46 3.22 6.95 1.59
C SER A 46 4.15 6.76 2.78
N ALA A 47 4.65 7.87 3.33
CA ALA A 47 5.61 7.86 4.45
C ALA A 47 5.52 9.14 5.27
N ASN A 48 5.70 9.04 6.59
CA ASN A 48 5.65 10.18 7.51
C ASN A 48 6.96 10.99 7.60
N THR A 49 8.05 10.46 7.05
CA THR A 49 9.37 11.10 6.95
C THR A 49 9.82 11.22 5.48
N PRO A 50 9.23 12.14 4.68
CA PRO A 50 9.53 12.24 3.25
C PRO A 50 11.01 12.41 2.92
N SER A 51 11.78 13.11 3.76
CA SER A 51 13.21 13.35 3.56
C SER A 51 14.05 12.08 3.42
N GLU A 52 13.62 10.96 4.03
CA GLU A 52 14.30 9.67 3.90
C GLU A 52 14.19 9.07 2.48
N TYR A 53 13.20 9.52 1.68
CA TYR A 53 12.85 8.94 0.37
C TYR A 53 13.11 9.89 -0.81
N GLU A 54 13.58 11.12 -0.57
CA GLU A 54 13.83 12.13 -1.61
C GLU A 54 14.78 11.63 -2.71
N TYR A 55 15.76 10.81 -2.36
CA TYR A 55 16.72 10.24 -3.32
C TYR A 55 16.08 9.32 -4.37
N LEU A 56 14.88 8.79 -4.09
CA LEU A 56 14.14 7.92 -5.01
C LEU A 56 13.43 8.70 -6.14
N LYS A 57 13.34 10.03 -6.02
CA LYS A 57 12.71 10.93 -6.99
C LYS A 57 11.27 10.54 -7.35
N LEU A 58 10.51 10.09 -6.37
CA LEU A 58 9.08 9.81 -6.44
C LEU A 58 8.31 10.76 -5.52
N PRO A 59 7.05 11.10 -5.83
CA PRO A 59 6.20 11.81 -4.88
C PRO A 59 6.08 11.05 -3.55
N VAL A 60 6.12 11.77 -2.44
CA VAL A 60 5.95 11.20 -1.09
C VAL A 60 4.83 11.94 -0.37
N PHE A 61 3.80 11.21 0.05
CA PHE A 61 2.68 11.78 0.80
C PHE A 61 2.73 11.33 2.25
N LYS A 62 2.53 12.29 3.17
CA LYS A 62 2.36 12.02 4.60
C LYS A 62 0.93 11.59 4.90
N ASP A 63 0.77 10.79 5.94
CA ASP A 63 -0.55 10.42 6.43
C ASP A 63 -1.40 11.66 6.73
N ILE A 64 -2.64 11.68 6.20
CA ILE A 64 -3.60 12.76 6.44
C ILE A 64 -3.93 12.86 7.93
N TYR A 65 -4.02 11.72 8.62
CA TYR A 65 -4.23 11.64 10.06
C TYR A 65 -3.03 11.00 10.73
N PRO A 66 -2.18 11.77 11.43
CA PRO A 66 -0.99 11.22 12.09
C PRO A 66 -1.34 10.11 13.09
N GLU A 67 -0.42 9.14 13.20
CA GLU A 67 -0.47 8.05 14.19
C GLU A 67 -1.66 7.07 14.07
N LYS A 68 -2.39 7.07 12.96
CA LYS A 68 -3.51 6.14 12.70
C LYS A 68 -3.10 4.83 12.00
N GLY A 69 -1.80 4.57 11.87
CA GLY A 69 -1.25 3.31 11.37
C GLY A 69 -1.52 3.03 9.88
N PRO A 70 -1.37 1.75 9.45
CA PRO A 70 -1.43 1.39 8.03
C PRO A 70 -2.77 1.69 7.35
N LEU A 71 -3.88 1.67 8.08
CA LEU A 71 -5.19 2.00 7.53
C LEU A 71 -5.22 3.46 7.03
N CYS A 72 -4.58 4.38 7.76
CA CYS A 72 -4.45 5.77 7.31
C CYS A 72 -3.54 5.89 6.09
N GLY A 73 -2.47 5.10 6.01
CA GLY A 73 -1.62 5.03 4.81
C GLY A 73 -2.42 4.63 3.57
N ILE A 74 -3.31 3.63 3.67
CA ILE A 74 -4.21 3.23 2.59
C ILE A 74 -5.18 4.39 2.25
N TYR A 75 -5.81 5.00 3.24
CA TYR A 75 -6.70 6.15 3.05
C TYR A 75 -6.01 7.30 2.31
N THR A 76 -4.86 7.74 2.81
CA THR A 76 -4.04 8.80 2.22
C THR A 76 -3.67 8.48 0.77
N SER A 77 -3.31 7.23 0.52
CA SER A 77 -2.94 6.76 -0.81
C SER A 77 -4.11 6.81 -1.79
N LEU A 78 -5.30 6.39 -1.38
CA LEU A 78 -6.50 6.45 -2.22
C LEU A 78 -6.92 7.88 -2.54
N VAL A 79 -6.82 8.79 -1.57
CA VAL A 79 -7.15 10.21 -1.77
C VAL A 79 -6.20 10.86 -2.77
N ASN A 80 -4.91 10.55 -2.72
CA ASN A 80 -3.88 11.15 -3.59
C ASN A 80 -3.69 10.44 -4.93
N SER A 81 -4.21 9.22 -5.10
CA SER A 81 -4.13 8.48 -6.36
C SER A 81 -4.95 9.14 -7.47
N SER A 82 -4.40 9.20 -8.69
CA SER A 82 -5.14 9.64 -9.88
C SER A 82 -6.08 8.55 -10.43
N SER A 83 -5.85 7.28 -10.08
CA SER A 83 -6.57 6.12 -10.63
C SER A 83 -7.74 5.70 -9.76
N THR A 84 -8.77 5.08 -10.38
CA THR A 84 -9.91 4.47 -9.66
C THR A 84 -9.46 3.33 -8.74
N ASN A 85 -8.51 2.52 -9.20
CA ASN A 85 -7.95 1.40 -8.45
C ASN A 85 -6.47 1.61 -8.19
N THR A 86 -6.04 1.37 -6.96
CA THR A 86 -4.66 1.56 -6.49
C THR A 86 -4.13 0.28 -5.87
N PHE A 87 -2.92 -0.11 -6.26
CA PHE A 87 -2.19 -1.21 -5.65
C PHE A 87 -1.40 -0.72 -4.45
N MET A 88 -1.58 -1.37 -3.31
CA MET A 88 -0.84 -1.08 -2.07
C MET A 88 0.21 -2.16 -1.83
N LEU A 89 1.43 -1.74 -1.53
CA LEU A 89 2.55 -2.64 -1.25
C LEU A 89 3.33 -2.15 -0.03
N ALA A 90 3.46 -3.00 0.99
CA ALA A 90 4.33 -2.68 2.14
C ALA A 90 5.81 -2.72 1.73
N CYS A 91 6.59 -1.76 2.21
CA CYS A 91 8.01 -1.62 1.87
C CYS A 91 8.90 -2.76 2.41
N ASP A 92 8.41 -3.56 3.36
CA ASP A 92 9.14 -4.68 3.97
C ASP A 92 8.85 -6.04 3.32
N MET A 93 8.24 -6.05 2.14
CA MET A 93 8.01 -7.25 1.32
C MET A 93 9.12 -7.39 0.26
N PRO A 94 10.18 -8.19 0.49
CA PRO A 94 11.33 -8.26 -0.42
C PRO A 94 11.09 -9.11 -1.68
N PHE A 95 10.12 -10.03 -1.62
CA PHE A 95 9.83 -10.98 -2.69
C PHE A 95 8.43 -10.74 -3.26
N VAL A 96 8.34 -9.74 -4.12
CA VAL A 96 7.09 -9.38 -4.81
C VAL A 96 7.11 -10.00 -6.20
N GLU A 97 6.07 -10.75 -6.52
CA GLU A 97 5.93 -11.43 -7.82
C GLU A 97 4.98 -10.69 -8.76
N SER A 98 5.48 -10.32 -9.93
CA SER A 98 4.66 -9.64 -10.95
C SER A 98 3.46 -10.48 -11.41
N GLY A 99 3.60 -11.81 -11.42
CA GLY A 99 2.53 -12.74 -11.75
C GLY A 99 1.33 -12.62 -10.83
N LEU A 100 1.57 -12.55 -9.51
CA LEU A 100 0.51 -12.37 -8.52
C LEU A 100 -0.17 -11.01 -8.71
N ILE A 101 0.60 -9.93 -8.88
CA ILE A 101 0.01 -8.59 -9.11
C ILE A 101 -0.89 -8.59 -10.35
N LYS A 102 -0.45 -9.19 -11.46
CA LYS A 102 -1.24 -9.30 -12.70
C LYS A 102 -2.53 -10.09 -12.47
N HIS A 103 -2.45 -11.19 -11.72
CA HIS A 103 -3.61 -12.00 -11.38
C HIS A 103 -4.64 -11.22 -10.56
N LEU A 104 -4.20 -10.55 -9.48
CA LEU A 104 -5.06 -9.69 -8.65
C LEU A 104 -5.70 -8.57 -9.47
N LYS A 105 -4.92 -7.92 -10.36
CA LYS A 105 -5.40 -6.84 -11.24
C LYS A 105 -6.60 -7.27 -12.09
N GLY A 106 -6.69 -8.54 -12.46
CA GLY A 106 -7.80 -9.08 -13.26
C GLY A 106 -9.18 -8.90 -12.62
N PHE A 107 -9.26 -8.81 -11.29
CA PHE A 107 -10.52 -8.70 -10.54
C PHE A 107 -10.91 -7.25 -10.18
N THR A 108 -10.07 -6.26 -10.44
CA THR A 108 -10.27 -4.86 -9.98
C THR A 108 -11.46 -4.14 -10.62
N LYS A 109 -12.03 -4.67 -11.72
CA LYS A 109 -13.22 -4.09 -12.36
C LYS A 109 -14.51 -4.45 -11.62
N GLU A 110 -14.53 -5.55 -10.88
CA GLU A 110 -15.73 -6.12 -10.27
C GLU A 110 -15.75 -5.94 -8.74
N TYR A 111 -14.57 -5.76 -8.13
CA TYR A 111 -14.41 -5.70 -6.68
C TYR A 111 -13.72 -4.43 -6.23
N ASP A 112 -14.15 -3.93 -5.08
CA ASP A 112 -13.56 -2.74 -4.45
C ASP A 112 -12.23 -3.04 -3.76
N VAL A 113 -12.11 -4.26 -3.23
CA VAL A 113 -10.87 -4.77 -2.63
C VAL A 113 -10.55 -6.11 -3.26
N VAL A 114 -9.30 -6.27 -3.72
CA VAL A 114 -8.76 -7.56 -4.18
C VAL A 114 -7.54 -7.88 -3.33
N VAL A 115 -7.68 -8.84 -2.42
CA VAL A 115 -6.69 -9.17 -1.41
C VAL A 115 -6.27 -10.64 -1.50
N PRO A 116 -4.96 -10.96 -1.57
CA PRO A 116 -4.52 -12.33 -1.55
C PRO A 116 -4.53 -12.89 -0.12
N LYS A 117 -4.68 -14.22 -0.02
CA LYS A 117 -4.60 -14.97 1.22
C LYS A 117 -3.44 -15.93 1.16
N SER A 118 -2.51 -15.79 2.09
CA SER A 118 -1.41 -16.74 2.33
C SER A 118 -1.78 -17.72 3.45
N GLU A 119 -0.87 -18.64 3.77
CA GLU A 119 -0.98 -19.50 4.95
C GLU A 119 -1.03 -18.70 6.27
N ARG A 120 -0.50 -17.47 6.26
CA ARG A 120 -0.48 -16.55 7.41
C ARG A 120 -1.75 -15.71 7.54
N GLY A 121 -2.64 -15.75 6.56
CA GLY A 121 -3.89 -14.98 6.52
C GLY A 121 -3.96 -14.03 5.32
N LEU A 122 -4.84 -13.02 5.43
CA LEU A 122 -4.97 -11.99 4.40
C LEU A 122 -3.74 -11.07 4.38
N GLU A 123 -3.33 -10.67 3.16
CA GLU A 123 -2.20 -9.77 2.95
C GLU A 123 -2.71 -8.38 2.47
N PRO A 124 -3.34 -7.60 3.34
CA PRO A 124 -4.02 -6.36 2.95
C PRO A 124 -3.05 -5.24 2.55
N LEU A 125 -1.74 -5.41 2.81
CA LEU A 125 -0.69 -4.51 2.35
C LEU A 125 0.03 -5.04 1.09
N HIS A 126 -0.60 -5.98 0.38
CA HIS A 126 -0.26 -6.46 -0.96
C HIS A 126 -1.55 -6.64 -1.75
N ALA A 127 -2.34 -5.59 -1.90
CA ALA A 127 -3.72 -5.68 -2.36
C ALA A 127 -4.13 -4.48 -3.21
N PHE A 128 -5.18 -4.66 -4.03
CA PHE A 128 -5.81 -3.55 -4.75
C PHE A 128 -7.00 -3.01 -3.97
N TYR A 129 -7.17 -1.69 -4.02
CA TYR A 129 -8.28 -0.96 -3.42
C TYR A 129 -8.86 0.04 -4.43
N SER A 130 -10.19 0.10 -4.53
CA SER A 130 -10.88 1.13 -5.30
C SER A 130 -11.11 2.40 -4.49
N LYS A 131 -11.40 3.51 -5.16
CA LYS A 131 -11.79 4.77 -4.49
C LYS A 131 -13.11 4.65 -3.71
N ASN A 132 -13.94 3.64 -3.96
CA ASN A 132 -15.14 3.36 -3.17
C ASN A 132 -14.81 3.00 -1.71
N CYS A 133 -13.57 2.61 -1.42
CA CYS A 133 -13.10 2.32 -0.07
C CYS A 133 -12.86 3.59 0.77
N ILE A 134 -12.76 4.79 0.17
CA ILE A 134 -12.40 6.04 0.88
C ILE A 134 -13.36 6.32 2.03
N ASP A 135 -14.68 6.40 1.76
CA ASP A 135 -15.67 6.70 2.79
C ASP A 135 -15.81 5.62 3.86
N PRO A 136 -15.84 4.30 3.52
CA PRO A 136 -15.78 3.23 4.51
C PRO A 136 -14.54 3.30 5.42
N ILE A 137 -13.35 3.53 4.86
CA ILE A 137 -12.12 3.66 5.66
C ILE A 137 -12.19 4.90 6.55
N LYS A 138 -12.65 6.04 6.02
CA LYS A 138 -12.80 7.28 6.80
C LYS A 138 -13.65 7.06 8.04
N ARG A 139 -14.80 6.37 7.92
CA ARG A 139 -15.67 6.03 9.05
C ARG A 139 -14.96 5.23 10.13
N GLU A 140 -14.13 4.25 9.73
CA GLU A 140 -13.35 3.46 10.68
C GLU A 140 -12.26 4.29 11.38
N LEU A 141 -11.56 5.15 10.64
CA LEU A 141 -10.58 6.09 11.20
C LEU A 141 -11.21 7.06 12.20
N ASP A 142 -12.40 7.59 11.90
CA ASP A 142 -13.15 8.51 12.79
C ASP A 142 -13.56 7.80 14.10
N ARG A 143 -13.88 6.50 14.04
CA ARG A 143 -14.19 5.66 15.21
C ARG A 143 -12.95 5.14 15.94
N ASN A 144 -11.75 5.49 15.45
CA ASN A 144 -10.48 4.97 15.94
C ASN A 144 -10.35 3.43 15.85
N ASN A 145 -11.06 2.81 14.90
CA ASN A 145 -10.92 1.38 14.59
C ASN A 145 -9.86 1.23 13.49
N LEU A 146 -8.61 0.98 13.90
CA LEU A 146 -7.43 1.05 13.03
C LEU A 146 -7.07 -0.30 12.36
N ARG A 147 -7.91 -1.33 12.51
CA ARG A 147 -7.69 -2.62 11.83
C ARG A 147 -7.96 -2.46 10.34
N ILE A 148 -7.01 -2.86 9.50
CA ILE A 148 -7.11 -2.67 8.04
C ILE A 148 -8.39 -3.32 7.47
N ILE A 149 -8.75 -4.51 7.93
CA ILE A 149 -9.90 -5.27 7.42
C ILE A 149 -11.25 -4.83 8.02
N SER A 150 -11.28 -3.84 8.91
CA SER A 150 -12.52 -3.45 9.61
C SER A 150 -13.61 -2.92 8.69
N PHE A 151 -13.24 -2.27 7.58
CA PHE A 151 -14.19 -1.73 6.61
C PHE A 151 -14.63 -2.74 5.55
N PHE A 152 -14.03 -3.93 5.45
CA PHE A 152 -14.35 -4.94 4.43
C PHE A 152 -15.84 -5.32 4.35
N PRO A 153 -16.59 -5.40 5.47
CA PRO A 153 -18.03 -5.67 5.41
C PRO A 153 -18.87 -4.61 4.67
N HIS A 154 -18.30 -3.45 4.36
CA HIS A 154 -18.98 -2.32 3.73
C HIS A 154 -18.63 -2.12 2.25
N VAL A 155 -17.87 -3.05 1.65
CA VAL A 155 -17.41 -3.00 0.26
C VAL A 155 -17.38 -4.40 -0.36
N ASN A 156 -17.26 -4.49 -1.69
CA ASN A 156 -17.14 -5.77 -2.38
C ASN A 156 -15.69 -6.27 -2.32
N VAL A 157 -15.47 -7.39 -1.63
CA VAL A 157 -14.13 -7.96 -1.43
C VAL A 157 -13.96 -9.27 -2.18
N LYS A 158 -12.88 -9.38 -2.95
CA LYS A 158 -12.37 -10.62 -3.53
C LYS A 158 -11.17 -11.11 -2.73
N ILE A 159 -11.26 -12.28 -2.17
CA ILE A 159 -10.12 -13.01 -1.60
C ILE A 159 -9.60 -13.97 -2.68
N VAL A 160 -8.30 -13.93 -2.94
CA VAL A 160 -7.60 -14.71 -3.97
C VAL A 160 -6.59 -15.65 -3.32
#